data_1b6f53a2ca0ab21d746f536c20a06c8d
#
_entry.id   1b6f53a2ca0ab21d746f536c20a06c8d
#
_cell.length_a   1.000
_cell.length_b   1.000
_cell.length_c   1.000
_cell.angle_alpha   90.00
_cell.angle_beta   90.00
_cell.angle_gamma   90.00
#
_symmetry.space_group_name_H-M   'P 1'
#
loop_
_entity.id
_entity.type
_entity.pdbx_description
1 polymer ?
#
loop_
_entity_poly.entity_id
_entity_poly.type
_entity_poly.pdbx_seq_one_letter_code
_entity_poly.pdbx_strand_id
1 'polypeptide(L)'
;MKNKFFLLAITFCLPIHSQGVSKSFIPMAEIPAGSFYMGSDGLGEDFDEAPIHQVIISRPFRMGITEITNAQYESFRPEHRALRGKNGVSLEDDEAVVNVSYSDAVAFCEWLSRKEGKNYRLPTEAEWEYACRAGTYTLFSTGDGLPAVYHRNQKVVRDFDPVSLKVAQTPPNTFGLYDMHGNVEEWCLDW
;
A
#
# COMPACT_ATOMS: atom_id res chain seq x y z
N MET A 1 -1.09 -23.03 7.81
CA MET A 1 -0.21 -22.06 7.14
C MET A 1 -1.12 -21.13 6.36
N LYS A 2 -1.32 -19.88 6.83
CA LYS A 2 -2.07 -18.85 6.10
C LYS A 2 -1.22 -18.46 4.90
N ASN A 3 -1.74 -18.61 3.69
CA ASN A 3 -1.08 -18.08 2.49
C ASN A 3 -1.14 -16.54 2.57
N LYS A 4 -0.03 -15.93 2.96
CA LYS A 4 0.12 -14.48 2.92
C LYS A 4 0.43 -14.08 1.48
N PHE A 5 -0.39 -13.19 0.91
CA PHE A 5 -0.16 -12.62 -0.40
C PHE A 5 0.50 -11.26 -0.20
N PHE A 6 1.80 -11.16 -0.46
CA PHE A 6 2.56 -9.92 -0.33
C PHE A 6 2.47 -9.06 -1.57
N LEU A 7 2.26 -7.79 -1.38
CA LEU A 7 2.04 -6.79 -2.41
C LEU A 7 2.91 -5.53 -2.26
N LEU A 8 2.81 -4.67 -3.25
CA LEU A 8 3.66 -3.51 -3.49
C LEU A 8 2.94 -2.20 -3.17
N ALA A 9 3.22 -1.61 -2.00
CA ALA A 9 3.05 -0.16 -1.81
C ALA A 9 4.26 0.58 -2.39
N ILE A 10 4.04 1.72 -3.01
CA ILE A 10 5.13 2.54 -3.55
C ILE A 10 5.06 3.94 -2.96
N THR A 11 6.13 4.32 -2.29
CA THR A 11 6.33 5.68 -1.79
C THR A 11 7.31 6.45 -2.65
N PHE A 12 7.06 7.74 -2.74
CA PHE A 12 7.83 8.66 -3.52
C PHE A 12 8.37 9.79 -2.63
N CYS A 13 9.68 9.88 -2.49
CA CYS A 13 10.31 10.97 -1.78
C CYS A 13 10.93 11.96 -2.77
N LEU A 14 10.29 13.11 -2.99
CA LEU A 14 10.89 14.23 -3.72
C LEU A 14 10.96 15.47 -2.86
N PRO A 15 12.06 16.25 -2.97
CA PRO A 15 11.99 17.66 -2.64
C PRO A 15 11.05 18.34 -3.64
N ILE A 16 10.16 19.18 -3.13
CA ILE A 16 9.21 19.95 -3.93
C ILE A 16 10.01 20.98 -4.75
N HIS A 17 10.35 20.64 -5.99
CA HIS A 17 10.74 21.61 -6.99
C HIS A 17 9.60 21.70 -8.01
N SER A 18 9.01 22.89 -8.08
CA SER A 18 7.95 23.25 -9.03
C SER A 18 8.48 23.20 -10.46
N GLN A 19 8.26 22.11 -11.16
CA GLN A 19 8.32 22.06 -12.62
C GLN A 19 7.12 21.28 -13.15
N GLY A 20 6.56 21.76 -14.26
CA GLY A 20 5.31 21.40 -14.88
C GLY A 20 4.82 19.96 -14.65
N VAL A 21 3.57 19.82 -14.25
CA VAL A 21 2.93 18.55 -13.87
C VAL A 21 2.79 17.66 -15.10
N SER A 22 3.83 16.89 -15.40
CA SER A 22 3.66 15.67 -16.21
C SER A 22 2.79 14.72 -15.39
N LYS A 23 1.69 14.24 -15.98
CA LYS A 23 0.80 13.27 -15.33
C LYS A 23 1.62 12.03 -14.94
N SER A 24 1.77 11.78 -13.65
CA SER A 24 2.49 10.60 -13.15
C SER A 24 1.83 9.31 -13.66
N PHE A 25 2.63 8.30 -13.96
CA PHE A 25 2.15 6.97 -14.33
C PHE A 25 1.30 6.33 -13.20
N ILE A 26 1.66 6.65 -11.95
CA ILE A 26 0.92 6.25 -10.75
C ILE A 26 0.31 7.51 -10.13
N PRO A 27 -1.01 7.55 -9.88
CA PRO A 27 -1.64 8.61 -9.10
C PRO A 27 -1.05 8.66 -7.68
N MET A 28 -0.70 9.86 -7.19
CA MET A 28 0.00 10.04 -5.92
C MET A 28 -0.74 11.05 -5.05
N ALA A 29 -0.82 10.77 -3.75
CA ALA A 29 -1.21 11.73 -2.71
C ALA A 29 0.03 12.37 -2.08
N GLU A 30 -0.08 13.62 -1.64
CA GLU A 30 0.93 14.30 -0.86
C GLU A 30 0.69 14.07 0.63
N ILE A 31 1.67 13.50 1.31
CA ILE A 31 1.62 13.18 2.73
C ILE A 31 2.43 14.25 3.48
N PRO A 32 1.83 15.03 4.38
CA PRO A 32 2.51 16.12 5.06
C PRO A 32 3.57 15.60 6.05
N ALA A 33 4.55 16.43 6.36
CA ALA A 33 5.40 16.19 7.52
C ALA A 33 4.59 16.29 8.81
N GLY A 34 5.00 15.55 9.85
CA GLY A 34 4.29 15.51 11.12
C GLY A 34 4.87 14.52 12.09
N SER A 35 4.14 14.21 13.15
CA SER A 35 4.52 13.17 14.10
C SER A 35 3.31 12.33 14.48
N PHE A 36 3.56 11.10 14.89
CA PHE A 36 2.52 10.17 15.34
C PHE A 36 3.10 9.18 16.36
N TYR A 37 2.26 8.41 16.99
CA TYR A 37 2.65 7.29 17.80
C TYR A 37 2.52 6.01 16.98
N MET A 38 3.65 5.37 16.72
CA MET A 38 3.79 4.12 15.97
C MET A 38 3.69 2.93 16.91
N GLY A 39 3.09 1.85 16.43
CA GLY A 39 2.99 0.58 17.14
C GLY A 39 1.72 0.40 17.95
N SER A 40 1.68 -0.69 18.70
CA SER A 40 0.56 -1.10 19.56
C SER A 40 1.00 -1.21 21.03
N ASP A 41 0.03 -1.43 21.92
CA ASP A 41 0.30 -1.67 23.35
C ASP A 41 0.82 -3.10 23.63
N GLY A 42 0.93 -3.93 22.60
CA GLY A 42 1.41 -5.30 22.69
C GLY A 42 0.45 -6.27 23.35
N LEU A 43 -0.82 -5.88 23.49
CA LEU A 43 -1.88 -6.77 24.00
C LEU A 43 -2.45 -7.62 22.86
N GLY A 44 -2.54 -8.92 23.06
CA GLY A 44 -3.11 -9.82 22.06
C GLY A 44 -2.08 -10.43 21.10
N GLU A 45 -2.41 -10.47 19.80
CA GLU A 45 -1.58 -11.06 18.75
C GLU A 45 -0.54 -10.07 18.18
N ASP A 46 -0.60 -8.79 18.56
CA ASP A 46 0.19 -7.69 17.98
C ASP A 46 1.42 -7.34 18.83
N PHE A 47 2.00 -8.33 19.51
CA PHE A 47 3.15 -8.13 20.41
C PHE A 47 4.43 -7.67 19.69
N ASP A 48 4.53 -7.95 18.40
CA ASP A 48 5.64 -7.57 17.53
C ASP A 48 5.59 -6.10 17.09
N GLU A 49 4.43 -5.44 17.26
CA GLU A 49 4.26 -4.00 17.04
C GLU A 49 4.57 -3.14 18.29
N ALA A 50 4.91 -3.77 19.42
CA ALA A 50 5.21 -3.05 20.67
C ALA A 50 6.70 -2.65 20.75
N PRO A 51 7.04 -1.58 21.49
CA PRO A 51 6.15 -0.68 22.23
C PRO A 51 5.67 0.50 21.39
N ILE A 52 4.58 1.14 21.82
CA ILE A 52 4.19 2.45 21.28
C ILE A 52 5.33 3.46 21.49
N HIS A 53 5.73 4.13 20.42
CA HIS A 53 6.77 5.16 20.47
C HIS A 53 6.48 6.30 19.49
N GLN A 54 7.01 7.49 19.79
CA GLN A 54 6.82 8.65 18.92
C GLN A 54 7.77 8.60 17.72
N VAL A 55 7.22 8.79 16.53
CA VAL A 55 7.95 8.91 15.27
C VAL A 55 7.70 10.30 14.65
N ILE A 56 8.73 10.89 14.07
CA ILE A 56 8.67 12.18 13.38
C ILE A 56 8.95 11.95 11.89
N ILE A 57 7.96 12.24 11.08
CA ILE A 57 8.11 12.35 9.62
C ILE A 57 8.60 13.77 9.32
N SER A 58 9.91 13.93 9.20
CA SER A 58 10.57 15.23 9.14
C SER A 58 10.35 16.01 7.84
N ARG A 59 9.92 15.34 6.78
CA ARG A 59 9.69 15.94 5.44
C ARG A 59 8.43 15.37 4.82
N PRO A 60 7.67 16.19 4.04
CA PRO A 60 6.57 15.65 3.27
C PRO A 60 7.08 14.68 2.20
N PHE A 61 6.26 13.71 1.85
CA PHE A 61 6.52 12.74 0.81
C PHE A 61 5.26 12.47 -0.02
N ARG A 62 5.38 11.71 -1.08
CA ARG A 62 4.22 11.28 -1.87
C ARG A 62 4.09 9.77 -1.82
N MET A 63 2.85 9.31 -1.74
CA MET A 63 2.51 7.88 -1.73
C MET A 63 1.48 7.59 -2.83
N GLY A 64 1.54 6.41 -3.44
CA GLY A 64 0.49 5.94 -4.35
C GLY A 64 -0.86 5.98 -3.66
N ILE A 65 -1.90 6.48 -4.34
CA ILE A 65 -3.24 6.57 -3.73
C ILE A 65 -3.90 5.21 -3.57
N THR A 66 -3.43 4.21 -4.30
CA THR A 66 -3.85 2.82 -4.25
C THR A 66 -2.61 1.93 -4.35
N GLU A 67 -2.80 0.66 -4.14
CA GLU A 67 -1.84 -0.38 -4.49
C GLU A 67 -1.52 -0.32 -5.99
N ILE A 68 -0.41 -0.93 -6.40
CA ILE A 68 -0.06 -1.09 -7.81
C ILE A 68 -0.97 -2.12 -8.46
N THR A 69 -1.58 -1.76 -9.58
CA THR A 69 -2.47 -2.66 -10.31
C THR A 69 -1.71 -3.60 -11.24
N ASN A 70 -2.38 -4.68 -11.66
CA ASN A 70 -1.86 -5.60 -12.67
C ASN A 70 -1.41 -4.87 -13.93
N ALA A 71 -2.24 -3.99 -14.50
CA ALA A 71 -1.90 -3.23 -15.70
C ALA A 71 -0.64 -2.35 -15.53
N GLN A 72 -0.48 -1.74 -14.35
CA GLN A 72 0.70 -0.92 -14.06
C GLN A 72 1.96 -1.79 -13.94
N TYR A 73 1.90 -2.88 -13.17
CA TYR A 73 3.04 -3.76 -12.99
C TYR A 73 3.46 -4.47 -14.29
N GLU A 74 2.52 -4.94 -15.08
CA GLU A 74 2.78 -5.59 -16.37
C GLU A 74 3.38 -4.66 -17.43
N SER A 75 3.27 -3.34 -17.26
CA SER A 75 4.02 -2.37 -18.07
C SER A 75 5.53 -2.44 -17.82
N PHE A 76 5.95 -2.94 -16.66
CA PHE A 76 7.33 -3.23 -16.31
C PHE A 76 7.70 -4.67 -16.69
N ARG A 77 6.85 -5.64 -16.35
CA ARG A 77 7.10 -7.06 -16.52
C ARG A 77 5.87 -7.75 -17.16
N PRO A 78 5.76 -7.72 -18.51
CA PRO A 78 4.59 -8.27 -19.21
C PRO A 78 4.33 -9.75 -18.93
N GLU A 79 5.38 -10.53 -18.67
CA GLU A 79 5.27 -11.97 -18.35
C GLU A 79 4.56 -12.26 -17.03
N HIS A 80 4.45 -11.27 -16.12
CA HIS A 80 3.71 -11.41 -14.87
C HIS A 80 2.23 -11.72 -15.11
N ARG A 81 1.68 -11.35 -16.27
CA ARG A 81 0.31 -11.67 -16.67
C ARG A 81 -0.02 -13.17 -16.57
N ALA A 82 0.96 -14.05 -16.70
CA ALA A 82 0.78 -15.49 -16.52
C ALA A 82 0.45 -15.91 -15.08
N LEU A 83 0.63 -15.01 -14.12
CA LEU A 83 0.33 -15.24 -12.70
C LEU A 83 -1.07 -14.76 -12.29
N ARG A 84 -1.79 -14.07 -13.18
CA ARG A 84 -3.17 -13.62 -12.91
C ARG A 84 -4.07 -14.80 -12.62
N GLY A 85 -4.98 -14.63 -11.66
CA GLY A 85 -5.91 -15.68 -11.26
C GLY A 85 -5.28 -16.85 -10.53
N LYS A 86 -3.99 -16.85 -10.31
CA LYS A 86 -3.36 -17.87 -9.48
C LYS A 86 -3.95 -17.82 -8.07
N ASN A 87 -4.41 -18.99 -7.59
CA ASN A 87 -5.15 -19.11 -6.34
C ASN A 87 -6.50 -18.35 -6.32
N GLY A 88 -7.10 -18.05 -7.47
CA GLY A 88 -8.41 -17.41 -7.59
C GLY A 88 -8.43 -15.91 -7.30
N VAL A 89 -7.29 -15.21 -7.34
CA VAL A 89 -7.19 -13.79 -7.02
C VAL A 89 -6.48 -12.98 -8.12
N SER A 90 -6.70 -11.67 -8.17
CA SER A 90 -5.99 -10.73 -9.06
C SER A 90 -6.08 -11.12 -10.55
N LEU A 91 -7.28 -11.06 -11.09
CA LEU A 91 -7.59 -11.42 -12.50
C LEU A 91 -7.57 -10.21 -13.43
N GLU A 92 -8.12 -9.07 -12.96
CA GLU A 92 -8.43 -7.94 -13.82
C GLU A 92 -7.30 -6.89 -13.82
N ASP A 93 -7.33 -5.99 -14.81
CA ASP A 93 -6.32 -4.94 -15.00
C ASP A 93 -6.23 -3.96 -13.82
N ASP A 94 -7.37 -3.66 -13.19
CA ASP A 94 -7.53 -2.72 -12.08
C ASP A 94 -7.53 -3.38 -10.69
N GLU A 95 -7.13 -4.65 -10.62
CA GLU A 95 -6.89 -5.34 -9.37
C GLU A 95 -5.42 -5.19 -8.94
N ALA A 96 -5.22 -5.18 -7.62
CA ALA A 96 -3.91 -5.15 -7.02
C ALA A 96 -3.04 -6.32 -7.51
N VAL A 97 -1.81 -6.03 -7.95
CA VAL A 97 -0.88 -7.07 -8.40
C VAL A 97 -0.41 -7.89 -7.20
N VAL A 98 -0.41 -9.21 -7.31
CA VAL A 98 0.03 -10.14 -6.27
C VAL A 98 1.13 -11.07 -6.79
N ASN A 99 1.70 -11.91 -5.93
CA ASN A 99 2.83 -12.78 -6.25
C ASN A 99 4.10 -12.00 -6.68
N VAL A 100 4.34 -10.86 -6.06
CA VAL A 100 5.52 -10.00 -6.25
C VAL A 100 6.45 -10.21 -5.06
N SER A 101 7.70 -10.58 -5.30
CA SER A 101 8.71 -10.64 -4.25
C SER A 101 9.21 -9.25 -3.88
N TYR A 102 9.86 -9.12 -2.70
CA TYR A 102 10.50 -7.86 -2.29
C TYR A 102 11.47 -7.33 -3.37
N SER A 103 12.32 -8.20 -3.92
CA SER A 103 13.27 -7.82 -4.96
C SER A 103 12.58 -7.36 -6.26
N ASP A 104 11.46 -7.95 -6.61
CA ASP A 104 10.65 -7.53 -7.76
C ASP A 104 10.00 -6.17 -7.51
N ALA A 105 9.56 -5.92 -6.29
CA ALA A 105 9.00 -4.66 -5.85
C ALA A 105 10.04 -3.53 -5.95
N VAL A 106 11.25 -3.76 -5.46
CA VAL A 106 12.39 -2.82 -5.58
C VAL A 106 12.72 -2.57 -7.05
N ALA A 107 12.80 -3.62 -7.86
CA ALA A 107 13.09 -3.50 -9.30
C ALA A 107 12.02 -2.69 -10.06
N PHE A 108 10.75 -2.82 -9.68
CA PHE A 108 9.67 -1.98 -10.21
C PHE A 108 9.87 -0.50 -9.86
N CYS A 109 10.22 -0.19 -8.61
CA CYS A 109 10.52 1.18 -8.18
C CYS A 109 11.69 1.77 -8.99
N GLU A 110 12.76 1.01 -9.21
CA GLU A 110 13.89 1.44 -10.01
C GLU A 110 13.53 1.68 -11.49
N TRP A 111 12.74 0.78 -12.07
CA TRP A 111 12.25 0.94 -13.43
C TRP A 111 11.38 2.20 -13.56
N LEU A 112 10.46 2.42 -12.63
CA LEU A 112 9.60 3.59 -12.63
C LEU A 112 10.40 4.87 -12.44
N SER A 113 11.44 4.84 -11.59
CA SER A 113 12.37 5.95 -11.38
C SER A 113 13.06 6.36 -12.68
N ARG A 114 13.57 5.38 -13.43
CA ARG A 114 14.19 5.63 -14.75
C ARG A 114 13.17 6.14 -15.78
N LYS A 115 11.96 5.56 -15.77
CA LYS A 115 10.88 5.94 -16.71
C LYS A 115 10.42 7.38 -16.55
N GLU A 116 10.33 7.86 -15.30
CA GLU A 116 9.78 9.19 -15.02
C GLU A 116 10.85 10.25 -14.65
N GLY A 117 12.10 9.85 -14.54
CA GLY A 117 13.18 10.76 -14.11
C GLY A 117 13.02 11.26 -12.68
N LYS A 118 12.44 10.43 -11.81
CA LYS A 118 12.12 10.72 -10.41
C LYS A 118 12.68 9.61 -9.53
N ASN A 119 12.63 9.75 -8.20
CA ASN A 119 13.13 8.74 -7.27
C ASN A 119 11.96 8.01 -6.57
N TYR A 120 11.59 6.86 -7.07
CA TYR A 120 10.59 5.96 -6.47
C TYR A 120 11.26 4.90 -5.60
N ARG A 121 10.66 4.59 -4.48
CA ARG A 121 11.07 3.52 -3.54
C ARG A 121 9.88 2.96 -2.80
N LEU A 122 10.06 1.87 -2.10
CA LEU A 122 9.10 1.41 -1.11
C LEU A 122 9.01 2.42 0.05
N PRO A 123 7.86 2.54 0.72
CA PRO A 123 7.77 3.28 1.98
C PRO A 123 8.60 2.59 3.05
N THR A 124 9.07 3.34 4.04
CA THR A 124 9.41 2.71 5.32
C THR A 124 8.13 2.29 6.03
N GLU A 125 8.23 1.34 6.96
CA GLU A 125 7.10 0.92 7.78
C GLU A 125 6.49 2.14 8.52
N ALA A 126 7.33 3.00 9.08
CA ALA A 126 6.90 4.23 9.73
C ALA A 126 6.16 5.20 8.78
N GLU A 127 6.60 5.34 7.53
CA GLU A 127 5.89 6.15 6.53
C GLU A 127 4.54 5.52 6.16
N TRP A 128 4.50 4.18 6.03
CA TRP A 128 3.28 3.46 5.72
C TRP A 128 2.25 3.60 6.85
N GLU A 129 2.65 3.35 8.11
CA GLU A 129 1.74 3.44 9.26
C GLU A 129 1.28 4.88 9.48
N TYR A 130 2.18 5.88 9.35
CA TYR A 130 1.81 7.30 9.41
C TYR A 130 0.74 7.64 8.36
N ALA A 131 0.94 7.19 7.14
CA ALA A 131 0.01 7.41 6.03
C ALA A 131 -1.31 6.67 6.22
N CYS A 132 -1.28 5.45 6.77
CA CYS A 132 -2.45 4.64 7.11
C CYS A 132 -3.30 5.33 8.20
N ARG A 133 -2.69 5.78 9.29
CA ARG A 133 -3.38 6.47 10.39
C ARG A 133 -3.94 7.82 9.97
N ALA A 134 -3.27 8.53 9.07
CA ALA A 134 -3.73 9.79 8.49
C ALA A 134 -4.23 10.81 9.54
N GLY A 135 -3.50 10.94 10.64
CA GLY A 135 -3.78 11.88 11.74
C GLY A 135 -4.71 11.34 12.83
N THR A 136 -5.14 10.09 12.77
CA THR A 136 -5.95 9.47 13.84
C THR A 136 -5.07 8.81 14.90
N TYR A 137 -5.63 8.68 16.12
CA TYR A 137 -5.03 7.95 17.25
C TYR A 137 -5.79 6.68 17.57
N THR A 138 -6.85 6.38 16.82
CA THR A 138 -7.69 5.21 16.97
C THR A 138 -7.06 3.98 16.32
N LEU A 139 -7.61 2.80 16.57
CA LEU A 139 -7.13 1.53 16.01
C LEU A 139 -7.08 1.56 14.47
N PHE A 140 -8.08 2.20 13.85
CA PHE A 140 -8.16 2.39 12.40
C PHE A 140 -8.31 3.86 12.05
N SER A 141 -8.00 4.24 10.82
CA SER A 141 -8.26 5.61 10.33
C SER A 141 -9.75 5.97 10.30
N THR A 142 -10.62 4.99 10.44
CA THR A 142 -12.09 5.13 10.52
C THR A 142 -12.63 5.21 11.96
N GLY A 143 -11.77 5.13 12.98
CA GLY A 143 -12.14 5.09 14.40
C GLY A 143 -11.76 3.76 15.07
N ASP A 144 -12.52 3.37 16.10
CA ASP A 144 -12.23 2.15 16.87
C ASP A 144 -12.76 0.87 16.20
N GLY A 145 -13.35 0.96 15.01
CA GLY A 145 -13.84 -0.17 14.25
C GLY A 145 -13.85 0.08 12.75
N LEU A 146 -13.74 -0.99 11.98
CA LEU A 146 -13.84 -0.95 10.54
C LEU A 146 -15.29 -1.07 10.08
N PRO A 147 -15.78 -0.11 9.25
CA PRO A 147 -17.08 -0.24 8.59
C PRO A 147 -17.18 -1.52 7.72
N ALA A 148 -18.40 -2.02 7.51
CA ALA A 148 -18.63 -3.27 6.78
C ALA A 148 -18.03 -3.31 5.36
N VAL A 149 -17.83 -2.17 4.72
CA VAL A 149 -17.21 -2.06 3.39
C VAL A 149 -15.76 -2.57 3.37
N TYR A 150 -15.06 -2.54 4.51
CA TYR A 150 -13.69 -3.07 4.65
C TYR A 150 -13.66 -4.59 4.82
N HIS A 151 -14.80 -5.23 5.08
CA HIS A 151 -14.90 -6.69 5.31
C HIS A 151 -15.23 -7.47 4.03
N ARG A 152 -15.18 -6.87 2.87
CA ARG A 152 -15.62 -7.46 1.60
C ARG A 152 -14.95 -8.79 1.26
N ASN A 153 -13.70 -8.97 1.65
CA ASN A 153 -12.89 -10.16 1.33
C ASN A 153 -12.89 -11.22 2.45
N GLN A 154 -13.52 -10.97 3.60
CA GLN A 154 -13.55 -11.93 4.72
C GLN A 154 -14.40 -13.19 4.43
N LYS A 155 -15.38 -13.11 3.52
CA LYS A 155 -16.26 -14.23 3.19
C LYS A 155 -15.62 -15.31 2.31
N VAL A 156 -14.51 -15.00 1.68
CA VAL A 156 -13.98 -15.77 0.55
C VAL A 156 -13.07 -16.92 0.96
N VAL A 157 -12.58 -16.94 2.19
CA VAL A 157 -11.69 -18.01 2.68
C VAL A 157 -12.38 -19.37 2.78
N ARG A 158 -13.71 -19.45 2.62
CA ARG A 158 -14.46 -20.71 2.77
C ARG A 158 -14.95 -21.36 1.48
N ASP A 159 -15.14 -20.59 0.42
CA ASP A 159 -15.73 -21.09 -0.82
C ASP A 159 -14.83 -20.61 -1.97
N PHE A 160 -14.12 -21.44 -2.63
CA PHE A 160 -13.21 -21.25 -3.77
C PHE A 160 -13.64 -20.25 -4.87
N ASP A 161 -14.51 -19.30 -4.54
CA ASP A 161 -14.89 -18.22 -5.44
C ASP A 161 -13.76 -17.20 -5.58
N PRO A 162 -13.52 -16.69 -6.80
CA PRO A 162 -12.50 -15.67 -7.05
C PRO A 162 -12.72 -14.43 -6.16
N VAL A 163 -11.68 -13.99 -5.47
CA VAL A 163 -11.72 -12.74 -4.70
C VAL A 163 -11.28 -11.61 -5.61
N SER A 164 -12.12 -10.61 -5.75
CA SER A 164 -11.70 -9.38 -6.41
C SER A 164 -10.82 -8.56 -5.49
N LEU A 165 -9.61 -8.26 -5.97
CA LEU A 165 -8.65 -7.36 -5.34
C LEU A 165 -8.66 -5.97 -6.00
N LYS A 166 -9.81 -5.56 -6.55
CA LYS A 166 -9.97 -4.27 -7.20
C LYS A 166 -9.61 -3.15 -6.24
N VAL A 167 -8.73 -2.25 -6.70
CA VAL A 167 -8.27 -1.12 -5.89
C VAL A 167 -9.31 -0.02 -5.75
N ALA A 168 -9.14 0.87 -4.77
CA ALA A 168 -10.03 2.01 -4.48
C ALA A 168 -11.50 1.61 -4.22
N GLN A 169 -11.72 0.51 -3.51
CA GLN A 169 -13.07 0.06 -3.16
C GLN A 169 -13.50 0.46 -1.75
N THR A 170 -12.59 0.90 -0.90
CA THR A 170 -12.90 1.49 0.39
C THR A 170 -12.91 3.02 0.29
N PRO A 171 -13.56 3.76 1.20
CA PRO A 171 -13.40 5.20 1.28
C PRO A 171 -11.93 5.58 1.54
N PRO A 172 -11.41 6.65 0.92
CA PRO A 172 -10.06 7.10 1.21
C PRO A 172 -9.96 7.67 2.63
N ASN A 173 -8.79 7.53 3.24
CA ASN A 173 -8.49 8.21 4.49
C ASN A 173 -8.30 9.73 4.27
N THR A 174 -8.01 10.50 5.35
CA THR A 174 -7.88 11.96 5.27
C THR A 174 -6.69 12.44 4.43
N PHE A 175 -5.73 11.55 4.12
CA PHE A 175 -4.64 11.83 3.18
C PHE A 175 -4.97 11.44 1.73
N GLY A 176 -6.18 10.92 1.47
CA GLY A 176 -6.62 10.51 0.14
C GLY A 176 -6.13 9.13 -0.30
N LEU A 177 -5.70 8.28 0.62
CA LEU A 177 -5.23 6.93 0.38
C LEU A 177 -6.36 5.92 0.57
N TYR A 178 -6.49 4.99 -0.36
CA TYR A 178 -7.51 3.95 -0.37
C TYR A 178 -6.96 2.64 0.18
N ASP A 179 -7.87 1.77 0.59
CA ASP A 179 -7.65 0.36 0.95
C ASP A 179 -6.57 0.10 2.04
N MET A 180 -6.15 1.13 2.80
CA MET A 180 -5.10 1.07 3.82
C MET A 180 -5.39 0.08 4.97
N HIS A 181 -6.62 -0.41 5.11
CA HIS A 181 -7.02 -1.39 6.14
C HIS A 181 -7.52 -2.69 5.50
N GLY A 182 -6.75 -3.27 4.58
CA GLY A 182 -7.10 -4.55 3.98
C GLY A 182 -6.70 -4.65 2.52
N ASN A 183 -7.51 -5.34 1.72
CA ASN A 183 -7.27 -5.73 0.35
C ASN A 183 -6.09 -6.71 0.24
N VAL A 184 -4.85 -6.26 0.49
CA VAL A 184 -3.62 -7.06 0.38
C VAL A 184 -2.58 -6.60 1.42
N GLU A 185 -1.56 -7.43 1.67
CA GLU A 185 -0.37 -7.04 2.44
C GLU A 185 0.63 -6.31 1.54
N GLU A 186 1.40 -5.36 2.07
CA GLU A 186 2.27 -4.49 1.31
C GLU A 186 3.73 -4.54 1.78
N TRP A 187 4.67 -4.50 0.82
CA TRP A 187 6.10 -4.46 1.13
C TRP A 187 6.53 -3.07 1.62
N CYS A 188 7.22 -3.03 2.75
CA CYS A 188 7.94 -1.87 3.23
C CYS A 188 9.45 -2.02 3.00
N LEU A 189 10.20 -0.92 3.06
CA LEU A 189 11.64 -0.89 2.81
C LEU A 189 12.46 -1.57 3.92
N ASP A 190 11.97 -1.40 5.15
CA ASP A 190 12.52 -1.89 6.40
C ASP A 190 11.47 -2.77 7.10
N TRP A 191 11.83 -3.99 7.43
CA TRP A 191 10.94 -4.92 8.14
C TRP A 191 11.77 -5.95 8.91
#